data_1ced834da01513a02077d2b2ee84c21f
#
_entry.id   1ced834da01513a02077d2b2ee84c21f
#
_cell.length_a   1.000
_cell.length_b   1.000
_cell.length_c   1.000
_cell.angle_alpha   90.00
_cell.angle_beta   90.00
_cell.angle_gamma   90.00
#
_symmetry.space_group_name_H-M   'P 1'
#
loop_
_entity.id
_entity.type
_entity.pdbx_description
1 polymer ?
#
loop_
_entity_poly.entity_id
_entity_poly.type
_entity_poly.pdbx_seq_one_letter_code
_entity_poly.pdbx_strand_id
1 'polypeptide(L)'
;MKYDIRQAAQALVSQLKAIDYERLPISKYNKRYIARLKPVLSYYMKIYADCLLKGLESIGSSPEEITLIDYGGGSGFLSMLAKQAGIGRVIYIDLNPDSVDTIRILKELVNTGPDIILHGDSDTLADWCSANKVKPQLLIATDLIEHVYDLS
;
A
#
# COMPACT_ATOMS: atom_id res chain seq x y z
N MET A 1 -10.12 -15.70 14.32
CA MET A 1 -10.85 -14.43 14.12
C MET A 1 -10.75 -14.07 12.66
N LYS A 2 -11.86 -14.01 11.92
CA LYS A 2 -11.81 -13.47 10.56
C LYS A 2 -11.59 -11.96 10.68
N TYR A 3 -10.41 -11.48 10.34
CA TYR A 3 -10.17 -10.06 10.21
C TYR A 3 -11.17 -9.49 9.21
N ASP A 4 -11.94 -8.50 9.63
CA ASP A 4 -12.92 -7.89 8.74
C ASP A 4 -12.21 -6.83 7.87
N ILE A 5 -11.48 -7.33 6.86
CA ILE A 5 -10.75 -6.48 5.89
C ILE A 5 -11.71 -5.50 5.20
N ARG A 6 -12.95 -5.89 5.00
CA ARG A 6 -13.96 -5.02 4.37
C ARG A 6 -14.36 -3.88 5.28
N GLN A 7 -14.48 -4.14 6.58
CA GLN A 7 -14.73 -3.09 7.57
C GLN A 7 -13.54 -2.13 7.67
N ALA A 8 -12.31 -2.68 7.69
CA ALA A 8 -11.08 -1.88 7.65
C ALA A 8 -11.03 -0.99 6.40
N ALA A 9 -11.41 -1.53 5.23
CA ALA A 9 -11.48 -0.79 3.98
C ALA A 9 -12.48 0.37 4.04
N GLN A 10 -13.67 0.15 4.58
CA GLN A 10 -14.69 1.20 4.74
C GLN A 10 -14.22 2.31 5.68
N ALA A 11 -13.62 1.95 6.81
CA ALA A 11 -13.08 2.92 7.76
C ALA A 11 -11.98 3.76 7.13
N LEU A 12 -11.05 3.13 6.40
CA LEU A 12 -9.96 3.81 5.71
C LEU A 12 -10.46 4.75 4.61
N VAL A 13 -11.46 4.34 3.82
CA VAL A 13 -12.10 5.22 2.83
C VAL A 13 -12.63 6.48 3.47
N SER A 14 -13.32 6.38 4.60
CA SER A 14 -13.87 7.53 5.32
C SER A 14 -12.75 8.47 5.80
N GLN A 15 -11.68 7.93 6.34
CA GLN A 15 -10.51 8.71 6.79
C GLN A 15 -9.85 9.44 5.62
N LEU A 16 -9.58 8.73 4.51
CA LEU A 16 -8.92 9.29 3.33
C LEU A 16 -9.77 10.35 2.63
N LYS A 17 -11.09 10.18 2.58
CA LYS A 17 -12.00 11.18 2.00
C LYS A 17 -12.09 12.46 2.83
N ALA A 18 -11.85 12.40 4.12
CA ALA A 18 -11.88 13.55 5.02
C ALA A 18 -10.65 14.45 4.91
N ILE A 19 -9.56 13.99 4.28
CA ILE A 19 -8.33 14.76 4.13
C ILE A 19 -8.51 15.87 3.08
N ASP A 20 -8.05 17.07 3.41
CA ASP A 20 -7.90 18.19 2.47
C ASP A 20 -6.51 18.13 1.82
N TYR A 21 -6.44 17.41 0.70
CA TYR A 21 -5.18 17.18 -0.02
C TYR A 21 -4.56 18.44 -0.60
N GLU A 22 -5.34 19.48 -0.86
CA GLU A 22 -4.82 20.75 -1.40
C GLU A 22 -3.89 21.45 -0.40
N ARG A 23 -4.09 21.25 0.88
CA ARG A 23 -3.27 21.82 1.94
C ARG A 23 -2.02 21.01 2.28
N LEU A 24 -1.88 19.80 1.72
CA LEU A 24 -0.74 18.95 2.01
C LEU A 24 0.50 19.38 1.22
N PRO A 25 1.70 19.24 1.79
CA PRO A 25 2.96 19.50 1.11
C PRO A 25 3.37 18.33 0.21
N ILE A 26 2.48 17.92 -0.69
CA ILE A 26 2.68 16.88 -1.70
C ILE A 26 2.73 17.50 -3.09
N SER A 27 3.27 16.78 -4.07
CA SER A 27 3.41 17.28 -5.42
C SER A 27 2.06 17.60 -6.09
N LYS A 28 2.05 18.55 -7.02
CA LYS A 28 0.85 18.86 -7.82
C LYS A 28 0.35 17.64 -8.59
N TYR A 29 1.27 16.78 -9.03
CA TYR A 29 0.91 15.53 -9.69
C TYR A 29 0.10 14.63 -8.75
N ASN A 30 0.59 14.39 -7.54
CA ASN A 30 -0.10 13.55 -6.56
C ASN A 30 -1.42 14.16 -6.08
N LYS A 31 -1.52 15.47 -5.92
CA LYS A 31 -2.80 16.15 -5.65
C LYS A 31 -3.85 15.83 -6.71
N ARG A 32 -3.47 15.99 -7.98
CA ARG A 32 -4.36 15.68 -9.12
C ARG A 32 -4.72 14.21 -9.21
N TYR A 33 -3.74 13.33 -8.98
CA TYR A 33 -3.96 11.89 -8.99
C TYR A 33 -4.96 11.47 -7.91
N ILE A 34 -4.75 11.89 -6.67
CA ILE A 34 -5.65 11.58 -5.56
C ILE A 34 -7.04 12.22 -5.77
N ALA A 35 -7.11 13.44 -6.30
CA ALA A 35 -8.38 14.09 -6.62
C ALA A 35 -9.22 13.26 -7.61
N ARG A 36 -8.58 12.60 -8.58
CA ARG A 36 -9.25 11.68 -9.52
C ARG A 36 -9.69 10.38 -8.85
N LEU A 37 -8.90 9.86 -7.91
CA LEU A 37 -9.23 8.63 -7.18
C LEU A 37 -10.33 8.82 -6.15
N LYS A 38 -10.41 9.99 -5.54
CA LYS A 38 -11.31 10.28 -4.41
C LYS A 38 -12.78 9.89 -4.69
N PRO A 39 -13.40 10.20 -5.84
CA PRO A 39 -14.77 9.79 -6.16
C PRO A 39 -14.97 8.28 -6.28
N VAL A 40 -13.92 7.56 -6.68
CA VAL A 40 -13.94 6.10 -6.93
C VAL A 40 -13.14 5.30 -5.90
N LEU A 41 -12.75 5.95 -4.82
CA LEU A 41 -11.87 5.36 -3.80
C LEU A 41 -12.46 4.08 -3.19
N SER A 42 -13.77 4.04 -2.97
CA SER A 42 -14.45 2.85 -2.45
C SER A 42 -14.33 1.65 -3.39
N TYR A 43 -14.33 1.88 -4.70
CA TYR A 43 -14.13 0.83 -5.70
C TYR A 43 -12.69 0.29 -5.66
N TYR A 44 -11.69 1.16 -5.68
CA TYR A 44 -10.28 0.75 -5.58
C TYR A 44 -10.00 0.03 -4.25
N MET A 45 -10.53 0.54 -3.16
CA MET A 45 -10.34 -0.08 -1.84
C MET A 45 -10.96 -1.48 -1.77
N LYS A 46 -12.06 -1.71 -2.48
CA LYS A 46 -12.65 -3.05 -2.63
C LYS A 46 -11.71 -4.00 -3.39
N ILE A 47 -11.08 -3.53 -4.49
CA ILE A 47 -10.10 -4.31 -5.23
C ILE A 47 -8.93 -4.68 -4.33
N TYR A 48 -8.38 -3.73 -3.58
CA TYR A 48 -7.29 -3.98 -2.64
C TYR A 48 -7.67 -4.98 -1.55
N ALA A 49 -8.88 -4.87 -1.01
CA ALA A 49 -9.39 -5.82 -0.02
C ALA A 49 -9.54 -7.23 -0.60
N ASP A 50 -10.04 -7.36 -1.83
CA ASP A 50 -10.19 -8.66 -2.51
C ASP A 50 -8.82 -9.27 -2.84
N CYS A 51 -7.83 -8.48 -3.27
CA CYS A 51 -6.46 -8.93 -3.48
C CYS A 51 -5.84 -9.44 -2.18
N LEU A 52 -6.01 -8.69 -1.09
CA LEU A 52 -5.47 -9.03 0.22
C LEU A 52 -6.10 -10.34 0.74
N LEU A 53 -7.43 -10.47 0.65
CA LEU A 53 -8.15 -11.68 1.04
C LEU A 53 -7.66 -12.91 0.30
N LYS A 54 -7.54 -12.83 -1.04
CA LYS A 54 -7.04 -13.93 -1.87
C LYS A 54 -5.60 -14.31 -1.51
N GLY A 55 -4.75 -13.32 -1.27
CA GLY A 55 -3.37 -13.56 -0.84
C GLY A 55 -3.32 -14.30 0.49
N LEU A 56 -4.09 -13.85 1.47
CA LEU A 56 -4.16 -14.48 2.80
C LEU A 56 -4.71 -15.90 2.75
N GLU A 57 -5.77 -16.13 1.97
CA GLU A 57 -6.35 -17.47 1.78
C GLU A 57 -5.34 -18.44 1.15
N SER A 58 -4.51 -17.97 0.23
CA SER A 58 -3.49 -18.81 -0.44
C SER A 58 -2.34 -19.21 0.47
N ILE A 59 -2.00 -18.37 1.45
CA ILE A 59 -0.89 -18.62 2.38
C ILE A 59 -1.32 -19.51 3.54
N GLY A 60 -2.54 -19.28 4.07
CA GLY A 60 -3.08 -20.05 5.20
C GLY A 60 -2.46 -19.73 6.57
N SER A 61 -1.62 -18.68 6.65
CA SER A 61 -1.08 -18.17 7.92
C SER A 61 -1.96 -17.06 8.48
N SER A 62 -1.80 -16.75 9.76
CA SER A 62 -2.51 -15.62 10.34
C SER A 62 -1.91 -14.30 9.85
N PRO A 63 -2.72 -13.24 9.64
CA PRO A 63 -2.26 -11.98 9.07
C PRO A 63 -1.07 -11.36 9.82
N GLU A 64 -1.06 -11.45 11.13
CA GLU A 64 0.00 -10.91 11.99
C GLU A 64 1.38 -11.59 11.79
N GLU A 65 1.41 -12.79 11.21
CA GLU A 65 2.64 -13.52 10.90
C GLU A 65 3.19 -13.18 9.50
N ILE A 66 2.41 -12.46 8.68
CA ILE A 66 2.74 -12.20 7.29
C ILE A 66 3.56 -10.93 7.15
N THR A 67 4.60 -11.01 6.32
CA THR A 67 5.28 -9.87 5.73
C THR A 67 4.79 -9.69 4.30
N LEU A 68 4.14 -8.55 4.04
CA LEU A 68 3.61 -8.16 2.75
C LEU A 68 4.47 -7.09 2.10
N ILE A 69 4.70 -7.21 0.80
CA ILE A 69 5.27 -6.16 -0.04
C ILE A 69 4.16 -5.54 -0.89
N ASP A 70 4.03 -4.23 -0.79
CA ASP A 70 3.25 -3.37 -1.69
C ASP A 70 4.21 -2.80 -2.73
N TYR A 71 4.30 -3.47 -3.89
CA TYR A 71 5.27 -3.14 -4.93
C TYR A 71 4.66 -2.17 -5.94
N GLY A 72 5.30 -1.01 -6.12
CA GLY A 72 4.74 0.10 -6.89
C GLY A 72 3.53 0.72 -6.19
N GLY A 73 3.61 0.88 -4.88
CA GLY A 73 2.47 1.18 -4.02
C GLY A 73 1.81 2.55 -4.20
N GLY A 74 2.38 3.44 -5.03
CA GLY A 74 1.79 4.76 -5.34
C GLY A 74 1.46 5.57 -4.09
N SER A 75 0.20 5.96 -3.94
CA SER A 75 -0.25 6.71 -2.74
C SER A 75 -0.28 5.88 -1.45
N GLY A 76 0.01 4.58 -1.51
CA GLY A 76 0.15 3.70 -0.36
C GLY A 76 -1.18 3.23 0.25
N PHE A 77 -2.28 3.34 -0.48
CA PHE A 77 -3.60 2.96 0.06
C PHE A 77 -3.71 1.47 0.36
N LEU A 78 -3.09 0.60 -0.46
CA LEU A 78 -3.01 -0.83 -0.16
C LEU A 78 -2.19 -1.10 1.10
N SER A 79 -1.04 -0.43 1.26
CA SER A 79 -0.21 -0.54 2.46
C SER A 79 -0.95 -0.13 3.73
N MET A 80 -1.72 0.96 3.66
CA MET A 80 -2.54 1.42 4.79
C MET A 80 -3.63 0.40 5.13
N LEU A 81 -4.34 -0.11 4.11
CA LEU A 81 -5.37 -1.14 4.29
C LEU A 81 -4.78 -2.41 4.92
N ALA A 82 -3.66 -2.89 4.38
CA ALA A 82 -3.00 -4.08 4.88
C ALA A 82 -2.64 -3.95 6.37
N LYS A 83 -2.09 -2.79 6.76
CA LYS A 83 -1.73 -2.53 8.15
C LYS A 83 -2.95 -2.42 9.05
N GLN A 84 -3.99 -1.73 8.61
CA GLN A 84 -5.25 -1.60 9.35
C GLN A 84 -5.98 -2.95 9.46
N ALA A 85 -5.81 -3.83 8.49
CA ALA A 85 -6.34 -5.20 8.51
C ALA A 85 -5.53 -6.18 9.36
N GLY A 86 -4.43 -5.74 10.00
CA GLY A 86 -3.66 -6.55 10.95
C GLY A 86 -2.48 -7.31 10.35
N ILE A 87 -2.03 -6.98 9.14
CA ILE A 87 -0.79 -7.56 8.59
C ILE A 87 0.39 -7.20 9.49
N GLY A 88 1.17 -8.21 9.87
CA GLY A 88 2.26 -8.06 10.83
C GLY A 88 3.34 -7.09 10.38
N ARG A 89 3.80 -7.19 9.13
CA ARG A 89 4.76 -6.28 8.53
C ARG A 89 4.36 -5.92 7.11
N VAL A 90 4.35 -4.63 6.82
CA VAL A 90 4.09 -4.09 5.48
C VAL A 90 5.30 -3.31 5.00
N ILE A 91 5.84 -3.70 3.85
CA ILE A 91 6.94 -3.05 3.16
C ILE A 91 6.38 -2.40 1.91
N TYR A 92 6.46 -1.09 1.84
CA TYR A 92 6.10 -0.29 0.67
C TYR A 92 7.36 0.01 -0.14
N ILE A 93 7.27 -0.08 -1.45
CA ILE A 93 8.32 0.37 -2.37
C ILE A 93 7.73 1.03 -3.61
N ASP A 94 8.32 2.12 -4.03
CA ASP A 94 7.97 2.82 -5.27
C ASP A 94 9.21 3.50 -5.88
N LEU A 95 9.26 3.56 -7.21
CA LEU A 95 10.31 4.27 -7.95
C LEU A 95 10.13 5.80 -7.93
N ASN A 96 8.89 6.25 -7.75
CA ASN A 96 8.56 7.69 -7.80
C ASN A 96 8.81 8.33 -6.42
N PRO A 97 9.77 9.25 -6.30
CA PRO A 97 10.05 9.91 -5.03
C PRO A 97 8.86 10.71 -4.50
N ASP A 98 8.03 11.28 -5.38
CA ASP A 98 6.82 12.01 -4.97
C ASP A 98 5.80 11.09 -4.30
N SER A 99 5.68 9.83 -4.76
CA SER A 99 4.82 8.81 -4.14
C SER A 99 5.34 8.42 -2.76
N VAL A 100 6.66 8.23 -2.65
CA VAL A 100 7.32 7.94 -1.37
C VAL A 100 7.12 9.06 -0.35
N ASP A 101 7.22 10.32 -0.76
CA ASP A 101 6.97 11.45 0.14
C ASP A 101 5.49 11.56 0.52
N THR A 102 4.59 11.27 -0.42
CA THR A 102 3.14 11.28 -0.18
C THR A 102 2.73 10.24 0.85
N ILE A 103 3.20 8.98 0.74
CA ILE A 103 2.85 7.94 1.72
C ILE A 103 3.36 8.26 3.12
N ARG A 104 4.54 8.87 3.26
CA ARG A 104 5.05 9.31 4.56
C ARG A 104 4.11 10.29 5.23
N ILE A 105 3.60 11.27 4.49
CA ILE A 105 2.66 12.27 5.01
C ILE A 105 1.31 11.64 5.35
N LEU A 106 0.75 10.86 4.43
CA LEU A 106 -0.57 10.25 4.63
C LEU A 106 -0.58 9.25 5.79
N LYS A 107 0.48 8.47 5.95
CA LYS A 107 0.64 7.53 7.08
C LYS A 107 0.48 8.22 8.43
N GLU A 108 1.09 9.39 8.60
CA GLU A 108 0.97 10.17 9.84
C GLU A 108 -0.45 10.70 10.04
N LEU A 109 -1.11 11.16 8.98
CA LEU A 109 -2.45 11.73 9.05
C LEU A 109 -3.53 10.69 9.40
N VAL A 110 -3.44 9.48 8.85
CA VAL A 110 -4.41 8.41 9.13
C VAL A 110 -3.96 7.49 10.25
N ASN A 111 -2.77 7.72 10.81
CA ASN A 111 -2.17 6.92 11.87
C ASN A 111 -2.13 5.40 11.55
N THR A 112 -1.93 5.08 10.29
CA THR A 112 -1.74 3.71 9.79
C THR A 112 -0.98 3.73 8.47
N GLY A 113 -0.19 2.69 8.20
CA GLY A 113 0.59 2.62 6.97
C GLY A 113 1.72 1.62 7.06
N PRO A 114 2.57 1.55 6.03
CA PRO A 114 3.65 0.58 5.99
C PRO A 114 4.65 0.76 7.14
N ASP A 115 5.23 -0.34 7.58
CA ASP A 115 6.30 -0.33 8.59
C ASP A 115 7.61 0.15 7.98
N ILE A 116 7.85 -0.21 6.72
CA ILE A 116 9.05 0.14 5.94
C ILE A 116 8.63 0.84 4.67
N ILE A 117 9.28 1.93 4.36
CA ILE A 117 9.09 2.71 3.12
C ILE A 117 10.41 2.77 2.38
N LEU A 118 10.45 2.18 1.18
CA LEU A 118 11.62 2.15 0.31
C LEU A 118 11.36 2.99 -0.94
N HIS A 119 12.41 3.68 -1.39
CA HIS A 119 12.45 4.34 -2.68
C HIS A 119 13.42 3.58 -3.58
N GLY A 120 12.94 2.98 -4.65
CA GLY A 120 13.75 2.20 -5.57
C GLY A 120 12.96 1.14 -6.34
N ASP A 121 13.70 0.22 -6.91
CA ASP A 121 13.24 -0.87 -7.77
C ASP A 121 13.34 -2.25 -7.09
N SER A 122 13.23 -3.30 -7.89
CA SER A 122 13.33 -4.68 -7.42
C SER A 122 14.69 -5.01 -6.81
N ASP A 123 15.78 -4.42 -7.32
CA ASP A 123 17.12 -4.65 -6.79
C ASP A 123 17.25 -4.00 -5.41
N THR A 124 16.75 -2.78 -5.26
CA THR A 124 16.66 -2.10 -3.95
C THR A 124 15.91 -2.94 -2.93
N LEU A 125 14.77 -3.51 -3.34
CA LEU A 125 13.96 -4.38 -2.48
C LEU A 125 14.71 -5.66 -2.09
N ALA A 126 15.34 -6.33 -3.06
CA ALA A 126 16.09 -7.56 -2.84
C ALA A 126 17.27 -7.34 -1.89
N ASP A 127 18.03 -6.26 -2.09
CA ASP A 127 19.15 -5.89 -1.24
C ASP A 127 18.70 -5.59 0.18
N TRP A 128 17.60 -4.85 0.34
CA TRP A 128 17.05 -4.54 1.66
C TRP A 128 16.59 -5.82 2.39
N CYS A 129 15.85 -6.69 1.71
CA CYS A 129 15.39 -7.95 2.27
C CYS A 129 16.55 -8.85 2.68
N SER A 130 17.58 -8.93 1.86
CA SER A 130 18.80 -9.71 2.13
C SER A 130 19.54 -9.17 3.36
N ALA A 131 19.80 -7.85 3.39
CA ALA A 131 20.52 -7.20 4.49
C ALA A 131 19.78 -7.32 5.83
N ASN A 132 18.46 -7.29 5.82
CA ASN A 132 17.61 -7.37 7.01
C ASN A 132 17.12 -8.80 7.32
N LYS A 133 17.52 -9.81 6.52
CA LYS A 133 17.10 -11.21 6.64
C LYS A 133 15.58 -11.39 6.67
N VAL A 134 14.87 -10.61 5.86
CA VAL A 134 13.42 -10.65 5.73
C VAL A 134 13.04 -11.54 4.55
N LYS A 135 12.08 -12.46 4.80
CA LYS A 135 11.49 -13.34 3.77
C LYS A 135 10.00 -13.01 3.66
N PRO A 136 9.61 -12.17 2.70
CA PRO A 136 8.20 -11.85 2.50
C PRO A 136 7.40 -13.08 2.04
N GLN A 137 6.16 -13.20 2.52
CA GLN A 137 5.24 -14.27 2.12
C GLN A 137 4.26 -13.82 1.04
N LEU A 138 4.00 -12.52 0.94
CA LEU A 138 3.02 -11.97 0.01
C LEU A 138 3.59 -10.73 -0.69
N LEU A 139 3.49 -10.69 -2.01
CA LEU A 139 3.75 -9.51 -2.82
C LEU A 139 2.48 -9.17 -3.60
N ILE A 140 2.04 -7.94 -3.49
CA ILE A 140 0.93 -7.40 -4.26
C ILE A 140 1.45 -6.22 -5.08
N ALA A 141 1.16 -6.23 -6.37
CA ALA A 141 1.45 -5.15 -7.31
C ALA A 141 0.16 -4.82 -8.06
N THR A 142 -0.45 -3.70 -7.71
CA THR A 142 -1.68 -3.23 -8.36
C THR A 142 -1.35 -2.12 -9.34
N ASP A 143 -1.98 -2.15 -10.52
CA ASP A 143 -1.82 -1.13 -11.58
C ASP A 143 -0.36 -0.87 -11.98
N LEU A 144 0.48 -1.91 -11.98
CA LEU A 144 1.91 -1.81 -12.25
C LEU A 144 2.31 -2.36 -13.63
N ILE A 145 1.66 -3.43 -14.09
CA ILE A 145 2.10 -4.19 -15.27
C ILE A 145 2.11 -3.33 -16.53
N GLU A 146 1.15 -2.42 -16.67
CA GLU A 146 1.09 -1.49 -17.80
C GLU A 146 2.23 -0.47 -17.84
N HIS A 147 2.97 -0.32 -16.74
CA HIS A 147 4.13 0.57 -16.62
C HIS A 147 5.46 -0.16 -16.72
N VAL A 148 5.45 -1.50 -16.84
CA VAL A 148 6.66 -2.31 -17.01
C VAL A 148 6.92 -2.51 -18.49
N TYR A 149 7.97 -1.89 -19.01
CA TYR A 149 8.32 -1.93 -20.43
C TYR A 149 9.12 -3.17 -20.84
N ASP A 150 9.69 -3.89 -19.88
CA ASP A 150 10.47 -5.10 -20.09
C ASP A 150 10.06 -6.17 -19.06
N LEU A 151 9.45 -7.24 -19.57
CA LEU A 151 9.02 -8.40 -18.79
C LEU A 151 9.91 -9.63 -19.00
N SER A 152 11.05 -9.47 -19.72
CA SER A 152 12.00 -10.56 -20.03
C SER A 152 12.91 -10.92 -18.87
#